data_47ccbbfbc27d933de39df18b6d4b491b
#
_entry.id   47ccbbfbc27d933de39df18b6d4b491b
#
_cell.length_a   1.000
_cell.length_b   1.000
_cell.length_c   1.000
_cell.angle_alpha   90.00
_cell.angle_beta   90.00
_cell.angle_gamma   90.00
#
_symmetry.space_group_name_H-M   'P 1'
#
loop_
_entity.id
_entity.type
_entity.pdbx_description
1 polymer ?
#
loop_
_entity_poly.entity_id
_entity_poly.type
_entity_poly.pdbx_seq_one_letter_code
_entity_poly.pdbx_strand_id
1 'polypeptide(L)'
;MNKKVSQITINDIADYIRLTEKSESDEKYLSTILEVSKSFIKGYTGLKTEEIDKYNDFVIVIYVLCQDMYDNRSLYVDEKNINYTVKTILDMYSMKLVG
;
A
#
# COMPACT_ATOMS: atom_id res chain seq x y z
N MET A 1 -1.44 -1.23 16.17
CA MET A 1 -2.25 -0.74 15.10
C MET A 1 -3.24 -1.77 14.68
N ASN A 2 -4.50 -1.51 14.86
CA ASN A 2 -5.51 -2.50 14.61
C ASN A 2 -6.38 -2.25 13.39
N LYS A 3 -5.93 -1.41 12.47
CA LYS A 3 -6.71 -1.17 11.28
C LYS A 3 -6.51 -2.24 10.23
N LYS A 4 -7.56 -2.52 9.50
CA LYS A 4 -7.47 -3.40 8.34
C LYS A 4 -7.12 -2.54 7.14
N VAL A 5 -6.64 -3.15 6.07
CA VAL A 5 -6.28 -2.41 4.86
C VAL A 5 -7.46 -1.56 4.36
N SER A 6 -8.68 -2.10 4.37
CA SER A 6 -9.84 -1.35 3.89
C SER A 6 -10.18 -0.16 4.78
N GLN A 7 -9.63 -0.07 5.97
CA GLN A 7 -9.90 1.01 6.90
C GLN A 7 -8.85 2.10 6.90
N ILE A 8 -7.78 1.93 6.15
CA ILE A 8 -6.71 2.94 6.08
C ILE A 8 -7.21 4.17 5.34
N THR A 9 -7.02 5.34 5.92
CA THR A 9 -7.47 6.59 5.33
C THR A 9 -6.28 7.42 4.86
N ILE A 10 -6.54 8.48 4.10
CA ILE A 10 -5.48 9.37 3.68
C ILE A 10 -4.83 10.06 4.87
N ASN A 11 -5.56 10.26 5.96
CA ASN A 11 -4.97 10.85 7.16
C ASN A 11 -3.96 9.89 7.79
N ASP A 12 -4.23 8.58 7.75
CA ASP A 12 -3.27 7.60 8.25
C ASP A 12 -1.98 7.63 7.42
N ILE A 13 -2.11 7.75 6.10
CA ILE A 13 -0.95 7.83 5.22
C ILE A 13 -0.18 9.12 5.49
N ALA A 14 -0.89 10.25 5.61
CA ALA A 14 -0.25 11.54 5.89
C ALA A 14 0.54 11.49 7.20
N ASP A 15 -0.03 10.86 8.23
CA ASP A 15 0.67 10.72 9.51
C ASP A 15 1.93 9.87 9.36
N TYR A 16 1.84 8.79 8.61
CA TYR A 16 2.99 7.91 8.42
C TYR A 16 4.14 8.63 7.71
N ILE A 17 3.83 9.41 6.66
CA ILE A 17 4.87 10.12 5.92
C ILE A 17 5.19 11.48 6.53
N ARG A 18 4.56 11.80 7.66
CA ARG A 18 4.80 13.03 8.41
C ARG A 18 4.43 14.30 7.66
N LEU A 19 3.35 14.23 6.91
CA LEU A 19 2.85 15.40 6.20
C LEU A 19 1.84 16.09 7.11
N THR A 20 2.22 17.23 7.68
CA THR A 20 1.39 17.88 8.69
C THR A 20 0.34 18.81 8.12
N GLU A 21 0.61 19.44 6.97
CA GLU A 21 -0.37 20.32 6.38
C GLU A 21 -0.64 19.83 4.96
N LYS A 22 -1.87 19.40 4.70
CA LYS A 22 -2.21 18.88 3.41
C LYS A 22 -2.99 19.88 2.62
N SER A 23 -2.55 20.20 1.42
CA SER A 23 -3.32 21.00 0.48
C SER A 23 -4.33 20.08 -0.18
N GLU A 24 -5.25 20.65 -0.97
CA GLU A 24 -6.21 19.87 -1.69
C GLU A 24 -5.54 18.93 -2.71
N SER A 25 -4.48 19.41 -3.35
CA SER A 25 -3.75 18.55 -4.30
C SER A 25 -3.01 17.43 -3.57
N ASP A 26 -2.53 17.67 -2.35
CA ASP A 26 -1.90 16.61 -1.56
C ASP A 26 -2.93 15.54 -1.22
N GLU A 27 -4.14 15.92 -0.86
CA GLU A 27 -5.17 14.94 -0.55
C GLU A 27 -5.52 14.08 -1.75
N LYS A 28 -5.59 14.68 -2.93
CA LYS A 28 -5.85 13.92 -4.15
C LYS A 28 -4.73 12.94 -4.44
N TYR A 29 -3.49 13.39 -4.28
CA TYR A 29 -2.34 12.54 -4.52
C TYR A 29 -2.31 11.38 -3.54
N LEU A 30 -2.53 11.64 -2.25
CA LEU A 30 -2.54 10.59 -1.22
C LEU A 30 -3.67 9.58 -1.49
N SER A 31 -4.83 10.06 -1.91
CA SER A 31 -5.93 9.17 -2.26
C SER A 31 -5.54 8.25 -3.41
N THR A 32 -4.87 8.81 -4.42
CA THR A 32 -4.47 8.04 -5.59
C THR A 32 -3.43 6.98 -5.21
N ILE A 33 -2.39 7.33 -4.47
CA ILE A 33 -1.36 6.35 -4.14
C ILE A 33 -1.89 5.28 -3.19
N LEU A 34 -2.85 5.61 -2.34
CA LEU A 34 -3.49 4.62 -1.48
C LEU A 34 -4.26 3.60 -2.34
N GLU A 35 -5.02 4.07 -3.33
CA GLU A 35 -5.75 3.17 -4.21
C GLU A 35 -4.82 2.34 -5.09
N VAL A 36 -3.74 2.93 -5.57
CA VAL A 36 -2.73 2.20 -6.35
C VAL A 36 -2.12 1.09 -5.51
N SER A 37 -1.81 1.38 -4.23
CA SER A 37 -1.21 0.39 -3.35
C SER A 37 -2.17 -0.78 -3.10
N LYS A 38 -3.44 -0.49 -2.88
CA LYS A 38 -4.45 -1.56 -2.67
C LYS A 38 -4.60 -2.41 -3.92
N SER A 39 -4.65 -1.77 -5.08
CA SER A 39 -4.78 -2.49 -6.35
C SER A 39 -3.55 -3.35 -6.62
N PHE A 40 -2.37 -2.84 -6.29
CA PHE A 40 -1.13 -3.58 -6.47
C PHE A 40 -1.15 -4.87 -5.65
N ILE A 41 -1.57 -4.79 -4.38
CA ILE A 41 -1.63 -5.97 -3.52
C ILE A 41 -2.59 -6.99 -4.12
N LYS A 42 -3.77 -6.56 -4.57
CA LYS A 42 -4.73 -7.47 -5.15
C LYS A 42 -4.19 -8.13 -6.41
N GLY A 43 -3.56 -7.36 -7.27
CA GLY A 43 -3.00 -7.88 -8.52
C GLY A 43 -1.84 -8.84 -8.27
N TYR A 44 -1.00 -8.52 -7.30
CA TYR A 44 0.16 -9.35 -7.02
C TYR A 44 -0.23 -10.66 -6.35
N THR A 45 -1.13 -10.60 -5.36
CA THR A 45 -1.45 -11.77 -4.55
C THR A 45 -2.62 -12.58 -5.12
N GLY A 46 -3.50 -11.96 -5.86
CA GLY A 46 -4.72 -12.62 -6.32
C GLY A 46 -5.80 -12.69 -5.24
N LEU A 47 -5.57 -12.06 -4.09
CA LEU A 47 -6.54 -12.09 -3.00
C LEU A 47 -7.63 -11.04 -3.18
N LYS A 48 -8.80 -11.32 -2.61
CA LYS A 48 -9.91 -10.36 -2.61
C LYS A 48 -9.75 -9.43 -1.41
N THR A 49 -10.46 -8.32 -1.43
CA THR A 49 -10.39 -7.34 -0.34
C THR A 49 -10.64 -7.97 1.03
N GLU A 50 -11.64 -8.83 1.13
CA GLU A 50 -11.97 -9.47 2.41
C GLU A 50 -10.83 -10.35 2.91
N GLU A 51 -10.12 -10.98 1.99
CA GLU A 51 -9.00 -11.84 2.36
C GLU A 51 -7.80 -11.02 2.79
N ILE A 52 -7.53 -9.93 2.08
CA ILE A 52 -6.44 -9.03 2.44
C ILE A 52 -6.67 -8.46 3.84
N ASP A 53 -7.92 -8.14 4.17
CA ASP A 53 -8.25 -7.57 5.48
C ASP A 53 -7.98 -8.52 6.64
N LYS A 54 -7.80 -9.81 6.38
CA LYS A 54 -7.52 -10.75 7.44
C LYS A 54 -6.09 -10.69 7.92
N TYR A 55 -5.19 -10.07 7.16
CA TYR A 55 -3.78 -10.09 7.50
C TYR A 55 -3.23 -8.70 7.79
N ASN A 56 -2.77 -8.49 9.01
CA ASN A 56 -2.22 -7.21 9.41
C ASN A 56 -0.94 -6.83 8.66
N ASP A 57 -0.23 -7.84 8.15
CA ASP A 57 1.02 -7.58 7.43
C ASP A 57 0.80 -6.67 6.21
N PHE A 58 -0.37 -6.72 5.60
CA PHE A 58 -0.64 -5.89 4.43
C PHE A 58 -0.78 -4.40 4.77
N VAL A 59 -1.07 -4.08 6.04
CA VAL A 59 -1.12 -2.68 6.47
C VAL A 59 0.28 -2.05 6.31
N ILE A 60 1.31 -2.80 6.71
CA ILE A 60 2.70 -2.34 6.56
C ILE A 60 3.03 -2.16 5.08
N VAL A 61 2.59 -3.11 4.24
CA VAL A 61 2.82 -3.03 2.80
C VAL A 61 2.23 -1.74 2.23
N ILE A 62 0.98 -1.40 2.62
CA ILE A 62 0.34 -0.17 2.15
C ILE A 62 1.18 1.06 2.53
N TYR A 63 1.62 1.15 3.78
CA TYR A 63 2.38 2.31 4.23
C TYR A 63 3.70 2.43 3.48
N VAL A 64 4.42 1.33 3.31
CA VAL A 64 5.72 1.37 2.63
C VAL A 64 5.54 1.74 1.15
N LEU A 65 4.55 1.15 0.47
CA LEU A 65 4.31 1.47 -0.93
C LEU A 65 3.91 2.93 -1.10
N CYS A 66 3.05 3.45 -0.23
CA CYS A 66 2.65 4.84 -0.29
C CYS A 66 3.83 5.77 -0.04
N GLN A 67 4.70 5.46 0.92
CA GLN A 67 5.88 6.26 1.20
C GLN A 67 6.81 6.30 -0.01
N ASP A 68 7.03 5.16 -0.64
CA ASP A 68 7.91 5.08 -1.81
C ASP A 68 7.35 5.91 -2.96
N MET A 69 6.06 5.80 -3.23
CA MET A 69 5.45 6.58 -4.29
C MET A 69 5.48 8.07 -3.97
N TYR A 70 5.26 8.43 -2.71
CA TYR A 70 5.29 9.83 -2.30
C TYR A 70 6.70 10.40 -2.46
N ASP A 71 7.70 9.67 -2.01
CA ASP A 71 9.09 10.13 -2.09
C ASP A 71 9.56 10.29 -3.53
N ASN A 72 9.11 9.41 -4.41
CA ASN A 72 9.52 9.46 -5.81
C ASN A 72 8.54 10.23 -6.69
N ARG A 73 7.50 10.78 -6.11
CA ARG A 73 6.44 11.51 -6.84
C ARG A 73 5.91 10.71 -8.01
N SER A 74 5.68 9.42 -7.78
CA SER A 74 5.16 8.55 -8.82
C SER A 74 3.75 8.08 -8.49
N LEU A 75 3.06 7.53 -9.47
CA LEU A 75 1.72 7.00 -9.30
C LEU A 75 1.67 5.52 -9.64
N TYR A 76 2.80 4.85 -9.55
CA TYR A 76 2.88 3.40 -9.80
C TYR A 76 3.91 2.78 -8.86
N VAL A 77 3.77 1.48 -8.64
CA VAL A 77 4.72 0.74 -7.81
C VAL A 77 5.88 0.28 -8.68
N ASP A 78 7.10 0.62 -8.27
CA ASP A 78 8.30 0.21 -8.99
C ASP A 78 8.68 -1.19 -8.51
N GLU A 79 8.21 -2.22 -9.21
CA GLU A 79 8.45 -3.60 -8.81
C GLU A 79 9.91 -4.00 -8.82
N LYS A 80 10.72 -3.37 -9.67
CA LYS A 80 12.12 -3.75 -9.75
C LYS A 80 12.90 -3.32 -8.52
N ASN A 81 12.46 -2.24 -7.87
CA ASN A 81 13.15 -1.71 -6.72
C ASN A 81 12.30 -1.80 -5.46
N ILE A 82 11.33 -2.73 -5.44
CA ILE A 82 10.44 -2.83 -4.31
C ILE A 82 11.20 -3.24 -3.06
N ASN A 83 10.78 -2.71 -1.94
CA ASN A 83 11.38 -3.04 -0.64
C ASN A 83 11.36 -4.55 -0.41
N TYR A 84 12.48 -5.12 0.05
CA TYR A 84 12.60 -6.55 0.23
C TYR A 84 11.56 -7.10 1.21
N THR A 85 11.31 -6.41 2.31
CA THR A 85 10.33 -6.85 3.29
C THR A 85 8.93 -6.91 2.69
N VAL A 86 8.59 -5.89 1.90
CA VAL A 86 7.30 -5.85 1.21
C VAL A 86 7.17 -7.02 0.24
N LYS A 87 8.22 -7.26 -0.54
CA LYS A 87 8.20 -8.36 -1.50
C LYS A 87 8.03 -9.69 -0.79
N THR A 88 8.72 -9.88 0.33
CA THR A 88 8.62 -11.11 1.11
C THR A 88 7.19 -11.32 1.61
N ILE A 89 6.56 -10.29 2.13
CA ILE A 89 5.18 -10.39 2.61
C ILE A 89 4.24 -10.73 1.44
N LEU A 90 4.38 -10.02 0.32
CA LEU A 90 3.52 -10.26 -0.83
C LEU A 90 3.66 -11.70 -1.35
N ASP A 91 4.89 -12.19 -1.40
CA ASP A 91 5.14 -13.55 -1.88
C ASP A 91 4.56 -14.61 -0.94
N MET A 92 4.58 -14.36 0.36
CA MET A 92 4.02 -15.29 1.33
C MET A 92 2.53 -15.51 1.13
N TYR A 93 1.81 -14.50 0.69
CA TYR A 93 0.38 -14.58 0.53
C TYR A 93 -0.09 -14.70 -0.92
N SER A 94 0.84 -14.83 -1.85
CA SER A 94 0.47 -14.85 -3.26
C SER A 94 -0.22 -16.14 -3.67
N MET A 95 -1.34 -16.00 -4.36
CA MET A 95 -2.06 -17.15 -4.87
C MET A 95 -1.54 -17.57 -6.24
N LYS A 96 -0.59 -16.78 -6.75
CA LYS A 96 -0.12 -17.09 -8.04
C LYS A 96 0.99 -18.03 -7.98
N LEU A 97 0.89 -19.05 -7.29
CA LEU A 97 1.97 -19.79 -7.20
C LEU A 97 2.18 -20.62 -8.25
N VAL A 98 1.81 -20.99 -8.84
CA VAL A 98 1.98 -21.86 -9.72
C VAL A 98 2.78 -22.11 -10.35
N GLY A 99 3.22 -22.13 -10.17
CA GLY A 99 4.25 -22.47 -10.75
C GLY A 99 4.23 -23.33 -11.77
#